data_4c53d60b85122f1a87dd119043cbf9ee
#
_entry.id   4c53d60b85122f1a87dd119043cbf9ee
#
_cell.length_a   1.000
_cell.length_b   1.000
_cell.length_c   1.000
_cell.angle_alpha   90.00
_cell.angle_beta   90.00
_cell.angle_gamma   90.00
#
_symmetry.space_group_name_H-M   'P 1'
#
loop_
_entity.id
_entity.type
_entity.pdbx_description
1 polymer ?
#
loop_
_entity_poly.entity_id
_entity_poly.type
_entity_poly.pdbx_seq_one_letter_code
_entity_poly.pdbx_strand_id
1 'polypeptide(L)'
;MVALSLASALTKVVAKVGIFRPFVFDRENDLFTPLLLEHSGSHLSAEQAIGVTWDEFRADPEAGMAAIIEAYRNVAREHDVVIIDGSDYDGVAGNPELTLNAQVAANIGAPTLLVVNGNQGPSEALASAQVSIKEIAAEHARVVAVVANRCKPSEREAIEYLLKSKLEGLTVTSIPEVPLLAAPSVGEVMRTIDGQLLSGDPALLEREAEDLLICAMDVSHAMERLRDGQLVVVPSDRVGIIIALAAAHASTAMPSLAGLVLNGGFPLPTVPAELIKGLSTSLPIITTNLDTFKVGLAAGSIKAHIAQGSKHKIDVAITTFEQEADVKGIMDALDVARSEVVTPLMFQSELIERARNDRRTIVLPESE
;
A
#
# COMPACT_ATOMS: atom_id res chain seq x y z
N MET A 1 0.74 0.97 3.53
CA MET A 1 0.58 2.36 3.06
C MET A 1 1.03 3.38 4.11
N VAL A 2 0.39 3.48 5.27
CA VAL A 2 0.68 4.54 6.26
C VAL A 2 2.15 4.56 6.71
N ALA A 3 2.71 3.41 7.11
CA ALA A 3 4.12 3.31 7.52
C ALA A 3 5.09 3.73 6.39
N LEU A 4 4.84 3.27 5.15
CA LEU A 4 5.64 3.63 3.97
C LEU A 4 5.62 5.14 3.71
N SER A 5 4.42 5.72 3.71
CA SER A 5 4.26 7.15 3.42
C SER A 5 4.80 8.03 4.55
N LEU A 6 4.66 7.59 5.80
CA LEU A 6 5.25 8.26 6.95
C LEU A 6 6.79 8.21 6.89
N ALA A 7 7.36 7.06 6.50
CA ALA A 7 8.81 6.94 6.28
C ALA A 7 9.30 7.96 5.26
N SER A 8 8.66 8.02 4.08
CA SER A 8 8.97 9.01 3.05
C SER A 8 8.82 10.45 3.53
N ALA A 9 7.76 10.76 4.28
CA ALA A 9 7.53 12.11 4.80
C ALA A 9 8.60 12.51 5.86
N LEU A 10 8.99 11.59 6.72
CA LEU A 10 10.01 11.84 7.75
C LEU A 10 11.40 12.09 7.17
N THR A 11 11.79 11.44 6.07
CA THR A 11 13.09 11.70 5.41
C THR A 11 13.27 13.14 4.93
N LYS A 12 12.17 13.89 4.79
CA LYS A 12 12.20 15.32 4.40
C LYS A 12 12.51 16.25 5.57
N VAL A 13 12.37 15.77 6.81
CA VAL A 13 12.52 16.60 8.03
C VAL A 13 13.52 16.07 9.03
N VAL A 14 13.91 14.80 8.93
CA VAL A 14 14.85 14.12 9.83
C VAL A 14 15.96 13.47 9.01
N ALA A 15 17.20 13.57 9.49
CA ALA A 15 18.35 13.09 8.73
C ALA A 15 18.45 11.57 8.66
N LYS A 16 18.08 10.87 9.74
CA LYS A 16 18.23 9.43 9.85
C LYS A 16 16.92 8.79 10.33
N VAL A 17 16.17 8.23 9.40
CA VAL A 17 14.93 7.50 9.69
C VAL A 17 15.21 6.01 9.66
N GLY A 18 15.07 5.35 10.81
CA GLY A 18 15.18 3.90 10.95
C GLY A 18 13.83 3.22 10.75
N ILE A 19 13.89 1.97 10.35
CA ILE A 19 12.72 1.07 10.27
C ILE A 19 12.96 -0.10 11.20
N PHE A 20 11.92 -0.48 11.94
CA PHE A 20 11.96 -1.65 12.79
C PHE A 20 10.62 -2.41 12.72
N ARG A 21 10.68 -3.72 12.50
CA ARG A 21 9.52 -4.61 12.54
C ARG A 21 9.70 -5.64 13.64
N PRO A 22 8.92 -5.52 14.73
CA PRO A 22 9.06 -6.41 15.90
C PRO A 22 8.84 -7.88 15.56
N PHE A 23 7.87 -8.16 14.69
CA PHE A 23 7.46 -9.50 14.29
C PHE A 23 7.38 -9.63 12.79
N VAL A 24 7.85 -10.74 12.26
CA VAL A 24 7.65 -11.16 10.88
C VAL A 24 7.27 -12.65 10.86
N PHE A 25 6.64 -13.11 9.78
CA PHE A 25 6.36 -14.52 9.61
C PHE A 25 7.60 -15.30 9.22
N ASP A 26 8.31 -14.77 8.24
CA ASP A 26 9.47 -15.38 7.62
C ASP A 26 10.44 -14.28 7.21
N ARG A 27 11.68 -14.37 7.69
CA ARG A 27 12.71 -13.35 7.40
C ARG A 27 13.12 -13.34 5.93
N GLU A 28 13.12 -14.51 5.27
CA GLU A 28 13.57 -14.65 3.88
C GLU A 28 12.50 -14.19 2.89
N ASN A 29 11.22 -14.37 3.23
CA ASN A 29 10.08 -14.04 2.39
C ASN A 29 9.36 -12.75 2.79
N ASP A 30 9.92 -11.95 3.70
CA ASP A 30 9.35 -10.66 4.07
C ASP A 30 9.67 -9.60 3.01
N LEU A 31 8.69 -9.28 2.20
CA LEU A 31 8.80 -8.27 1.13
C LEU A 31 8.58 -6.84 1.62
N PHE A 32 8.07 -6.67 2.85
CA PHE A 32 7.67 -5.36 3.34
C PHE A 32 8.81 -4.59 4.00
N THR A 33 9.69 -5.26 4.75
CA THR A 33 10.85 -4.62 5.36
C THR A 33 11.79 -4.00 4.33
N PRO A 34 12.19 -4.70 3.23
CA PRO A 34 12.99 -4.08 2.19
C PRO A 34 12.34 -2.85 1.54
N LEU A 35 11.02 -2.90 1.33
CA LEU A 35 10.26 -1.77 0.79
C LEU A 35 10.32 -0.54 1.71
N LEU A 36 10.13 -0.72 3.01
CA LEU A 36 10.19 0.36 3.99
C LEU A 36 11.62 0.93 4.11
N LEU A 37 12.64 0.07 4.11
CA LEU A 37 14.05 0.48 4.16
C LEU A 37 14.45 1.32 2.94
N GLU A 38 14.05 0.91 1.73
CA GLU A 38 14.31 1.66 0.50
C GLU A 38 13.76 3.10 0.57
N HIS A 39 12.57 3.27 1.16
CA HIS A 39 11.88 4.57 1.22
C HIS A 39 12.18 5.39 2.48
N SER A 40 12.85 4.80 3.47
CA SER A 40 13.33 5.54 4.65
C SER A 40 14.75 6.10 4.47
N GLY A 41 15.45 5.70 3.39
CA GLY A 41 16.86 6.03 3.20
C GLY A 41 17.79 5.38 4.26
N SER A 42 17.31 4.41 5.01
CA SER A 42 18.09 3.68 6.00
C SER A 42 19.07 2.72 5.33
N HIS A 43 20.27 2.60 5.89
CA HIS A 43 21.31 1.67 5.44
C HIS A 43 21.26 0.31 6.16
N LEU A 44 20.24 0.08 6.99
CA LEU A 44 20.06 -1.20 7.68
C LEU A 44 19.81 -2.33 6.67
N SER A 45 20.31 -3.51 6.97
CA SER A 45 19.84 -4.73 6.31
C SER A 45 18.45 -5.10 6.81
N ALA A 46 17.69 -5.87 6.02
CA ALA A 46 16.39 -6.37 6.46
C ALA A 46 16.52 -7.18 7.78
N GLU A 47 17.58 -7.96 7.94
CA GLU A 47 17.83 -8.72 9.15
C GLU A 47 18.01 -7.84 10.41
N GLN A 48 18.69 -6.70 10.27
CA GLN A 48 18.87 -5.74 11.37
C GLN A 48 17.58 -4.99 11.73
N ALA A 49 16.67 -4.83 10.77
CA ALA A 49 15.40 -4.14 10.94
C ALA A 49 14.27 -5.05 11.50
N ILE A 50 14.53 -6.34 11.65
CA ILE A 50 13.54 -7.33 12.12
C ILE A 50 13.90 -7.79 13.54
N GLY A 51 12.89 -7.84 14.40
CA GLY A 51 13.02 -8.40 15.76
C GLY A 51 13.06 -9.92 15.74
N VAL A 52 11.92 -10.57 15.81
CA VAL A 52 11.78 -12.04 15.84
C VAL A 52 10.76 -12.52 14.81
N THR A 53 10.83 -13.82 14.51
CA THR A 53 9.71 -14.48 13.83
C THR A 53 8.62 -14.85 14.82
N TRP A 54 7.41 -15.07 14.31
CA TRP A 54 6.32 -15.53 15.16
C TRP A 54 6.56 -16.90 15.78
N ASP A 55 7.23 -17.78 15.09
CA ASP A 55 7.53 -19.10 15.62
C ASP A 55 8.56 -19.02 16.76
N GLU A 56 9.58 -18.16 16.63
CA GLU A 56 10.53 -17.85 17.70
C GLU A 56 9.81 -17.28 18.93
N PHE A 57 8.92 -16.29 18.72
CA PHE A 57 8.17 -15.68 19.80
C PHE A 57 7.22 -16.64 20.50
N ARG A 58 6.51 -17.51 19.75
CA ARG A 58 5.61 -18.51 20.33
C ARG A 58 6.34 -19.59 21.13
N ALA A 59 7.56 -19.93 20.73
CA ALA A 59 8.37 -20.90 21.43
C ALA A 59 8.78 -20.40 22.82
N ASP A 60 9.13 -19.12 22.95
CA ASP A 60 9.49 -18.48 24.23
C ASP A 60 9.14 -16.97 24.16
N PRO A 61 7.94 -16.57 24.64
CA PRO A 61 7.51 -15.17 24.58
C PRO A 61 8.36 -14.19 25.39
N GLU A 62 8.94 -14.64 26.52
CA GLU A 62 9.78 -13.78 27.36
C GLU A 62 11.12 -13.49 26.68
N ALA A 63 11.79 -14.54 26.21
CA ALA A 63 13.02 -14.39 25.42
C ALA A 63 12.77 -13.63 24.10
N GLY A 64 11.65 -13.86 23.44
CA GLY A 64 11.25 -13.16 22.23
C GLY A 64 11.07 -11.65 22.45
N MET A 65 10.40 -11.25 23.53
CA MET A 65 10.25 -9.83 23.88
C MET A 65 11.61 -9.18 24.22
N ALA A 66 12.47 -9.88 24.96
CA ALA A 66 13.81 -9.39 25.26
C ALA A 66 14.63 -9.19 23.97
N ALA A 67 14.56 -10.12 23.02
CA ALA A 67 15.23 -10.03 21.72
C ALA A 67 14.71 -8.85 20.88
N ILE A 68 13.39 -8.60 20.86
CA ILE A 68 12.78 -7.44 20.21
C ILE A 68 13.34 -6.12 20.77
N ILE A 69 13.40 -6.00 22.09
CA ILE A 69 13.88 -4.79 22.76
C ILE A 69 15.37 -4.56 22.45
N GLU A 70 16.17 -5.60 22.43
CA GLU A 70 17.60 -5.51 22.11
C GLU A 70 17.81 -5.12 20.65
N ALA A 71 17.11 -5.77 19.71
CA ALA A 71 17.17 -5.44 18.30
C ALA A 71 16.75 -3.98 18.05
N TYR A 72 15.63 -3.54 18.64
CA TYR A 72 15.20 -2.14 18.56
C TYR A 72 16.27 -1.16 19.06
N ARG A 73 16.89 -1.43 20.21
CA ARG A 73 17.94 -0.57 20.76
C ARG A 73 19.14 -0.41 19.83
N ASN A 74 19.48 -1.46 19.09
CA ASN A 74 20.57 -1.40 18.11
C ASN A 74 20.17 -0.48 16.94
N VAL A 75 18.95 -0.58 16.43
CA VAL A 75 18.42 0.33 15.40
C VAL A 75 18.35 1.77 15.91
N ALA A 76 17.82 1.99 17.12
CA ALA A 76 17.58 3.31 17.67
C ALA A 76 18.87 4.10 17.95
N ARG A 77 20.01 3.43 18.22
CA ARG A 77 21.31 4.10 18.45
C ARG A 77 21.85 4.84 17.23
N GLU A 78 21.47 4.44 16.04
CA GLU A 78 22.01 4.95 14.77
C GLU A 78 21.06 5.89 14.05
N HIS A 79 19.82 6.05 14.56
CA HIS A 79 18.76 6.81 13.91
C HIS A 79 18.16 7.87 14.84
N ASP A 80 17.74 8.99 14.26
CA ASP A 80 17.09 10.09 14.98
C ASP A 80 15.62 9.77 15.29
N VAL A 81 14.96 9.04 14.39
CA VAL A 81 13.58 8.55 14.50
C VAL A 81 13.53 7.13 13.98
N VAL A 82 12.77 6.27 14.66
CA VAL A 82 12.52 4.89 14.21
C VAL A 82 11.02 4.70 14.04
N ILE A 83 10.61 4.28 12.84
CA ILE A 83 9.25 3.80 12.59
C ILE A 83 9.20 2.34 12.97
N ILE A 84 8.34 2.02 13.92
CA ILE A 84 8.04 0.66 14.33
C ILE A 84 6.78 0.23 13.59
N ASP A 85 6.93 -0.64 12.59
CA ASP A 85 5.81 -1.17 11.83
C ASP A 85 5.29 -2.43 12.53
N GLY A 86 4.15 -2.28 13.21
CA GLY A 86 3.49 -3.38 13.90
C GLY A 86 3.02 -4.46 12.94
N SER A 87 2.86 -5.66 13.47
CA SER A 87 2.34 -6.78 12.67
C SER A 87 0.84 -6.63 12.42
N ASP A 88 0.41 -7.03 11.22
CA ASP A 88 -0.98 -7.16 10.82
C ASP A 88 -1.28 -8.66 10.60
N TYR A 89 -2.18 -9.22 11.40
CA TYR A 89 -2.48 -10.64 11.42
C TYR A 89 -3.87 -10.95 10.91
N ASP A 90 -3.93 -11.25 9.65
CA ASP A 90 -5.08 -11.95 9.09
C ASP A 90 -4.90 -13.46 9.30
N GLY A 91 -5.48 -14.03 10.34
CA GLY A 91 -5.55 -15.48 10.41
C GLY A 91 -5.44 -16.18 11.78
N VAL A 92 -5.24 -15.44 12.86
CA VAL A 92 -5.24 -16.06 14.20
C VAL A 92 -6.58 -15.79 14.90
N ALA A 93 -7.27 -16.83 15.28
CA ALA A 93 -8.52 -16.71 16.03
C ALA A 93 -8.25 -16.11 17.44
N GLY A 94 -8.85 -14.96 17.71
CA GLY A 94 -8.63 -14.17 18.92
C GLY A 94 -7.51 -13.14 18.67
N ASN A 95 -7.80 -11.88 18.80
CA ASN A 95 -6.92 -10.79 18.33
C ASN A 95 -5.75 -10.47 19.32
N PRO A 96 -4.69 -11.31 19.43
CA PRO A 96 -3.56 -11.01 20.30
C PRO A 96 -2.61 -9.96 19.73
N GLU A 97 -2.81 -9.56 18.47
CA GLU A 97 -1.87 -8.70 17.72
C GLU A 97 -1.82 -7.29 18.25
N LEU A 98 -2.99 -6.69 18.46
CA LEU A 98 -3.06 -5.34 19.00
C LEU A 98 -2.45 -5.29 20.39
N THR A 99 -2.75 -6.28 21.22
CA THR A 99 -2.18 -6.43 22.57
C THR A 99 -0.66 -6.57 22.50
N LEU A 100 -0.13 -7.43 21.64
CA LEU A 100 1.33 -7.62 21.50
C LEU A 100 2.04 -6.40 20.95
N ASN A 101 1.46 -5.74 19.93
CA ASN A 101 1.98 -4.47 19.43
C ASN A 101 1.97 -3.39 20.53
N ALA A 102 0.93 -3.34 21.35
CA ALA A 102 0.86 -2.44 22.50
C ALA A 102 1.90 -2.76 23.58
N GLN A 103 2.14 -4.03 23.86
CA GLN A 103 3.20 -4.47 24.78
C GLN A 103 4.59 -4.06 24.26
N VAL A 104 4.85 -4.25 22.97
CA VAL A 104 6.10 -3.76 22.34
C VAL A 104 6.21 -2.25 22.49
N ALA A 105 5.17 -1.50 22.14
CA ALA A 105 5.18 -0.03 22.25
C ALA A 105 5.43 0.43 23.70
N ALA A 106 4.79 -0.19 24.69
CA ALA A 106 4.99 0.10 26.11
C ALA A 106 6.42 -0.18 26.57
N ASN A 107 6.98 -1.36 26.22
CA ASN A 107 8.33 -1.75 26.62
C ASN A 107 9.44 -0.90 25.99
N ILE A 108 9.17 -0.37 24.79
CA ILE A 108 10.10 0.51 24.07
C ILE A 108 9.87 2.00 24.46
N GLY A 109 8.70 2.32 25.01
CA GLY A 109 8.28 3.70 25.31
C GLY A 109 7.86 4.49 24.06
N ALA A 110 7.45 3.79 22.98
CA ALA A 110 7.09 4.41 21.73
C ALA A 110 5.63 4.94 21.76
N PRO A 111 5.40 6.19 21.28
CA PRO A 111 4.05 6.66 21.02
C PRO A 111 3.42 5.88 19.86
N THR A 112 2.13 5.60 19.96
CA THR A 112 1.41 4.78 18.96
C THR A 112 0.57 5.67 18.06
N LEU A 113 0.76 5.51 16.74
CA LEU A 113 -0.15 5.97 15.71
C LEU A 113 -1.11 4.82 15.37
N LEU A 114 -2.39 4.97 15.71
CA LEU A 114 -3.41 3.95 15.45
C LEU A 114 -4.00 4.14 14.05
N VAL A 115 -4.01 3.09 13.26
CA VAL A 115 -4.67 3.07 11.95
C VAL A 115 -5.96 2.27 12.06
N VAL A 116 -7.09 2.89 11.70
CA VAL A 116 -8.41 2.23 11.68
C VAL A 116 -8.98 2.20 10.27
N ASN A 117 -9.80 1.19 9.98
CA ASN A 117 -10.45 1.06 8.69
C ASN A 117 -11.66 2.01 8.60
N GLY A 118 -11.63 2.94 7.65
CA GLY A 118 -12.72 3.89 7.39
C GLY A 118 -13.77 3.42 6.38
N ASN A 119 -13.59 2.26 5.75
CA ASN A 119 -14.48 1.79 4.68
C ASN A 119 -15.89 1.40 5.19
N GLN A 120 -16.01 1.07 6.47
CA GLN A 120 -17.28 0.63 7.07
C GLN A 120 -18.16 1.78 7.57
N GLY A 121 -17.70 3.01 7.39
CA GLY A 121 -18.44 4.21 7.75
C GLY A 121 -18.10 4.80 9.13
N PRO A 122 -18.69 5.97 9.47
CA PRO A 122 -18.27 6.77 10.63
C PRO A 122 -18.43 6.06 11.98
N SER A 123 -19.55 5.38 12.20
CA SER A 123 -19.84 4.73 13.48
C SER A 123 -18.91 3.57 13.78
N GLU A 124 -18.62 2.74 12.76
CA GLU A 124 -17.73 1.59 12.88
C GLU A 124 -16.27 2.04 13.06
N ALA A 125 -15.83 3.07 12.32
CA ALA A 125 -14.50 3.64 12.49
C ALA A 125 -14.30 4.17 13.92
N LEU A 126 -15.30 4.88 14.48
CA LEU A 126 -15.24 5.35 15.85
C LEU A 126 -15.24 4.20 16.87
N ALA A 127 -16.12 3.23 16.72
CA ALA A 127 -16.17 2.06 17.62
C ALA A 127 -14.85 1.29 17.62
N SER A 128 -14.30 1.03 16.46
CA SER A 128 -12.99 0.39 16.30
C SER A 128 -11.88 1.19 16.98
N ALA A 129 -11.82 2.51 16.74
CA ALA A 129 -10.82 3.37 17.38
C ALA A 129 -10.93 3.34 18.91
N GLN A 130 -12.15 3.46 19.47
CA GLN A 130 -12.35 3.46 20.90
C GLN A 130 -11.98 2.14 21.59
N VAL A 131 -12.30 1.01 20.95
CA VAL A 131 -11.91 -0.33 21.45
C VAL A 131 -10.39 -0.46 21.41
N SER A 132 -9.76 -0.16 20.30
CA SER A 132 -8.31 -0.27 20.15
C SER A 132 -7.54 0.65 21.09
N ILE A 133 -8.00 1.88 21.31
CA ILE A 133 -7.38 2.82 22.26
C ILE A 133 -7.44 2.25 23.69
N LYS A 134 -8.56 1.65 24.07
CA LYS A 134 -8.69 1.01 25.41
C LYS A 134 -7.77 -0.19 25.58
N GLU A 135 -7.66 -1.03 24.57
CA GLU A 135 -6.75 -2.19 24.60
C GLU A 135 -5.29 -1.72 24.68
N ILE A 136 -4.89 -0.75 23.86
CA ILE A 136 -3.53 -0.20 23.89
C ILE A 136 -3.22 0.43 25.27
N ALA A 137 -4.17 1.16 25.83
CA ALA A 137 -4.00 1.76 27.16
C ALA A 137 -3.95 0.71 28.29
N ALA A 138 -4.63 -0.42 28.15
CA ALA A 138 -4.56 -1.52 29.12
C ALA A 138 -3.14 -2.14 29.20
N GLU A 139 -2.40 -2.10 28.11
CA GLU A 139 -1.00 -2.52 28.05
C GLU A 139 -0.01 -1.38 28.37
N HIS A 140 -0.49 -0.25 28.92
CA HIS A 140 0.32 0.92 29.28
C HIS A 140 0.99 1.65 28.09
N ALA A 141 0.57 1.38 26.88
CA ALA A 141 1.00 2.13 25.70
C ALA A 141 0.11 3.35 25.45
N ARG A 142 0.63 4.37 24.76
CA ARG A 142 -0.05 5.63 24.55
C ARG A 142 -0.34 5.86 23.06
N VAL A 143 -1.61 6.01 22.70
CA VAL A 143 -2.02 6.50 21.39
C VAL A 143 -1.90 8.03 21.35
N VAL A 144 -1.30 8.58 20.32
CA VAL A 144 -1.12 10.03 20.12
C VAL A 144 -1.81 10.52 18.85
N ALA A 145 -2.02 9.65 17.88
CA ALA A 145 -2.70 9.98 16.63
C ALA A 145 -3.55 8.81 16.13
N VAL A 146 -4.62 9.13 15.42
CA VAL A 146 -5.51 8.16 14.76
C VAL A 146 -5.64 8.51 13.28
N VAL A 147 -5.36 7.53 12.43
CA VAL A 147 -5.51 7.63 10.97
C VAL A 147 -6.67 6.73 10.54
N ALA A 148 -7.78 7.31 10.10
CA ALA A 148 -8.83 6.57 9.43
C ALA A 148 -8.41 6.34 7.97
N ASN A 149 -8.03 5.11 7.63
CA ASN A 149 -7.55 4.74 6.31
C ASN A 149 -8.66 4.10 5.47
N ARG A 150 -8.58 4.22 4.14
CA ARG A 150 -9.55 3.65 3.19
C ARG A 150 -10.96 4.20 3.37
N CYS A 151 -11.09 5.49 3.66
CA CYS A 151 -12.39 6.13 3.79
C CYS A 151 -13.05 6.28 2.41
N LYS A 152 -14.32 5.92 2.28
CA LYS A 152 -15.07 6.26 1.08
C LYS A 152 -15.10 7.77 0.91
N PRO A 153 -14.85 8.32 -0.28
CA PRO A 153 -14.81 9.76 -0.50
C PRO A 153 -16.05 10.50 0.01
N SER A 154 -17.24 9.89 -0.13
CA SER A 154 -18.52 10.46 0.31
C SER A 154 -18.71 10.49 1.84
N GLU A 155 -17.97 9.69 2.61
CA GLU A 155 -18.12 9.53 4.06
C GLU A 155 -16.92 10.11 4.84
N ARG A 156 -15.84 10.47 4.14
CA ARG A 156 -14.56 10.85 4.71
C ARG A 156 -14.65 12.02 5.70
N GLU A 157 -15.31 13.12 5.30
CA GLU A 157 -15.47 14.30 6.14
C GLU A 157 -16.28 13.97 7.41
N ALA A 158 -17.31 13.14 7.28
CA ALA A 158 -18.12 12.72 8.42
C ALA A 158 -17.33 11.83 9.39
N ILE A 159 -16.48 10.94 8.88
CA ILE A 159 -15.59 10.10 9.68
C ILE A 159 -14.62 10.98 10.47
N GLU A 160 -13.93 11.87 9.79
CA GLU A 160 -12.93 12.74 10.41
C GLU A 160 -13.56 13.67 11.47
N TYR A 161 -14.70 14.28 11.17
CA TYR A 161 -15.43 15.11 12.11
C TYR A 161 -15.86 14.33 13.35
N LEU A 162 -16.43 13.13 13.17
CA LEU A 162 -16.87 12.29 14.27
C LEU A 162 -15.72 11.87 15.18
N LEU A 163 -14.61 11.39 14.58
CA LEU A 163 -13.42 11.00 15.33
C LEU A 163 -12.82 12.19 16.09
N LYS A 164 -12.63 13.34 15.44
CA LYS A 164 -12.13 14.56 16.10
C LYS A 164 -13.00 15.00 17.28
N SER A 165 -14.33 14.88 17.15
CA SER A 165 -15.26 15.27 18.20
C SER A 165 -15.31 14.34 19.40
N LYS A 166 -14.89 13.08 19.25
CA LYS A 166 -15.00 12.03 20.26
C LYS A 166 -13.66 11.56 20.83
N LEU A 167 -12.57 11.84 20.15
CA LEU A 167 -11.20 11.44 20.55
C LEU A 167 -10.41 12.70 20.94
N GLU A 168 -10.82 13.35 22.02
CA GLU A 168 -10.19 14.58 22.49
C GLU A 168 -8.71 14.37 22.82
N GLY A 169 -7.89 15.35 22.45
CA GLY A 169 -6.43 15.34 22.70
C GLY A 169 -5.62 14.45 21.75
N LEU A 170 -6.24 13.79 20.77
CA LEU A 170 -5.55 13.02 19.75
C LEU A 170 -5.54 13.77 18.41
N THR A 171 -4.43 13.65 17.69
CA THR A 171 -4.39 14.07 16.28
C THR A 171 -5.17 13.06 15.44
N VAL A 172 -6.15 13.56 14.69
CA VAL A 172 -7.00 12.71 13.83
C VAL A 172 -6.91 13.18 12.40
N THR A 173 -6.70 12.24 11.49
CA THR A 173 -6.73 12.47 10.04
C THR A 173 -7.41 11.32 9.32
N SER A 174 -7.87 11.56 8.11
CA SER A 174 -8.52 10.56 7.27
C SER A 174 -7.89 10.50 5.88
N ILE A 175 -7.76 9.28 5.35
CA ILE A 175 -7.18 9.01 4.03
C ILE A 175 -8.24 8.33 3.18
N PRO A 176 -8.49 8.82 1.94
CA PRO A 176 -9.47 8.20 1.06
C PRO A 176 -9.05 6.80 0.62
N GLU A 177 -10.04 5.98 0.28
CA GLU A 177 -9.78 4.73 -0.43
C GLU A 177 -9.35 5.03 -1.85
N VAL A 178 -8.20 4.48 -2.24
CA VAL A 178 -7.65 4.55 -3.59
C VAL A 178 -7.71 3.15 -4.20
N PRO A 179 -8.62 2.88 -5.15
CA PRO A 179 -8.81 1.54 -5.71
C PRO A 179 -7.53 0.91 -6.25
N LEU A 180 -6.67 1.69 -6.89
CA LEU A 180 -5.38 1.24 -7.39
C LEU A 180 -4.51 0.57 -6.31
N LEU A 181 -4.50 1.08 -5.09
CA LEU A 181 -3.68 0.52 -4.00
C LEU A 181 -4.15 -0.85 -3.53
N ALA A 182 -5.42 -1.17 -3.76
CA ALA A 182 -6.03 -2.46 -3.47
C ALA A 182 -6.08 -3.39 -4.69
N ALA A 183 -5.72 -2.92 -5.88
CA ALA A 183 -5.76 -3.71 -7.10
C ALA A 183 -4.65 -4.77 -7.12
N PRO A 184 -4.92 -6.04 -7.45
CA PRO A 184 -3.87 -7.02 -7.67
C PRO A 184 -3.10 -6.73 -8.96
N SER A 185 -1.87 -7.24 -9.09
CA SER A 185 -1.21 -7.28 -10.38
C SER A 185 -1.82 -8.35 -11.28
N VAL A 186 -1.69 -8.18 -12.59
CA VAL A 186 -2.13 -9.19 -13.57
C VAL A 186 -1.47 -10.54 -13.31
N GLY A 187 -0.19 -10.53 -12.87
CA GLY A 187 0.56 -11.74 -12.50
C GLY A 187 0.04 -12.40 -11.21
N GLU A 188 -0.39 -11.64 -10.23
CA GLU A 188 -1.05 -12.20 -9.04
C GLU A 188 -2.37 -12.87 -9.40
N VAL A 189 -3.18 -12.22 -10.23
CA VAL A 189 -4.41 -12.83 -10.74
C VAL A 189 -4.09 -14.12 -11.51
N MET A 190 -3.11 -14.08 -12.44
CA MET A 190 -2.68 -15.26 -13.22
C MET A 190 -2.32 -16.42 -12.30
N ARG A 191 -1.50 -16.21 -11.28
CA ARG A 191 -1.12 -17.27 -10.31
C ARG A 191 -2.32 -17.81 -9.54
N THR A 192 -3.21 -16.94 -9.09
CA THR A 192 -4.38 -17.32 -8.27
C THR A 192 -5.41 -18.14 -9.04
N ILE A 193 -5.53 -17.91 -10.36
CA ILE A 193 -6.45 -18.69 -11.23
C ILE A 193 -5.77 -19.90 -11.89
N ASP A 194 -4.56 -20.27 -11.48
CA ASP A 194 -3.75 -21.30 -12.12
C ASP A 194 -3.66 -21.09 -13.64
N GLY A 195 -3.42 -19.86 -14.03
CA GLY A 195 -3.40 -19.38 -15.40
C GLY A 195 -2.01 -19.49 -16.04
N GLN A 196 -2.00 -19.50 -17.37
CA GLN A 196 -0.78 -19.48 -18.17
C GLN A 196 -0.79 -18.31 -19.15
N LEU A 197 0.36 -17.65 -19.30
CA LEU A 197 0.51 -16.59 -20.28
C LEU A 197 0.51 -17.19 -21.69
N LEU A 198 -0.51 -16.87 -22.48
CA LEU A 198 -0.64 -17.31 -23.87
C LEU A 198 0.16 -16.40 -24.81
N SER A 199 0.08 -15.09 -24.60
CA SER A 199 0.78 -14.08 -25.41
C SER A 199 0.86 -12.75 -24.66
N GLY A 200 1.64 -11.80 -25.18
CA GLY A 200 1.89 -10.50 -24.59
C GLY A 200 3.26 -10.39 -23.96
N ASP A 201 3.55 -9.23 -23.39
CA ASP A 201 4.83 -8.95 -22.74
C ASP A 201 4.78 -9.43 -21.28
N PRO A 202 5.65 -10.38 -20.86
CA PRO A 202 5.72 -10.83 -19.47
C PRO A 202 5.99 -9.70 -18.46
N ALA A 203 6.68 -8.62 -18.86
CA ALA A 203 6.92 -7.48 -17.98
C ALA A 203 5.62 -6.76 -17.57
N LEU A 204 4.58 -6.85 -18.39
CA LEU A 204 3.26 -6.27 -18.08
C LEU A 204 2.42 -7.10 -17.12
N LEU A 205 2.89 -8.27 -16.69
CA LEU A 205 2.26 -9.03 -15.61
C LEU A 205 2.37 -8.30 -14.25
N GLU A 206 3.34 -7.40 -14.11
CA GLU A 206 3.47 -6.54 -12.92
C GLU A 206 2.50 -5.35 -12.93
N ARG A 207 1.79 -5.12 -14.04
CA ARG A 207 0.79 -4.06 -14.14
C ARG A 207 -0.42 -4.38 -13.25
N GLU A 208 -0.97 -3.35 -12.61
CA GLU A 208 -2.16 -3.47 -11.78
C GLU A 208 -3.41 -3.72 -12.63
N ALA A 209 -4.25 -4.65 -12.15
CA ALA A 209 -5.60 -4.87 -12.63
C ALA A 209 -6.56 -3.99 -11.79
N GLU A 210 -6.71 -2.72 -12.20
CA GLU A 210 -7.44 -1.71 -11.41
C GLU A 210 -8.92 -2.02 -11.24
N ASP A 211 -9.48 -2.74 -12.21
CA ASP A 211 -10.88 -3.18 -12.20
C ASP A 211 -11.01 -4.50 -12.97
N LEU A 212 -12.03 -5.28 -12.66
CA LEU A 212 -12.32 -6.56 -13.30
C LEU A 212 -13.63 -6.45 -14.10
N LEU A 213 -13.54 -6.62 -15.43
CA LEU A 213 -14.73 -6.71 -16.29
C LEU A 213 -14.99 -8.16 -16.70
N ILE A 214 -16.10 -8.73 -16.27
CA ILE A 214 -16.57 -10.03 -16.77
C ILE A 214 -17.39 -9.78 -18.05
N CYS A 215 -16.84 -10.18 -19.20
CA CYS A 215 -17.41 -9.94 -20.52
C CYS A 215 -18.36 -11.06 -20.92
N ALA A 216 -19.55 -11.07 -20.34
CA ALA A 216 -20.63 -12.03 -20.65
C ALA A 216 -21.65 -11.52 -21.67
N MET A 217 -21.52 -10.26 -22.11
CA MET A 217 -22.43 -9.55 -22.99
C MET A 217 -21.96 -9.54 -24.45
N ASP A 218 -22.75 -8.95 -25.34
CA ASP A 218 -22.36 -8.72 -26.73
C ASP A 218 -21.20 -7.73 -26.84
N VAL A 219 -20.43 -7.81 -27.96
CA VAL A 219 -19.23 -7.01 -28.19
C VAL A 219 -19.49 -5.51 -28.12
N SER A 220 -20.59 -5.03 -28.64
CA SER A 220 -20.97 -3.62 -28.63
C SER A 220 -21.11 -3.08 -27.20
N HIS A 221 -21.83 -3.82 -26.37
CA HIS A 221 -22.03 -3.46 -24.97
C HIS A 221 -20.75 -3.63 -24.12
N ALA A 222 -19.88 -4.55 -24.51
CA ALA A 222 -18.57 -4.70 -23.85
C ALA A 222 -17.68 -3.49 -24.11
N MET A 223 -17.59 -3.05 -25.37
CA MET A 223 -16.77 -1.89 -25.76
C MET A 223 -17.16 -0.60 -25.01
N GLU A 224 -18.44 -0.36 -24.77
CA GLU A 224 -18.95 0.80 -24.02
C GLU A 224 -18.53 0.82 -22.54
N ARG A 225 -18.13 -0.34 -21.99
CA ARG A 225 -17.79 -0.52 -20.58
C ARG A 225 -16.29 -0.61 -20.32
N LEU A 226 -15.48 -0.59 -21.36
CA LEU A 226 -14.03 -0.62 -21.21
C LEU A 226 -13.54 0.65 -20.51
N ARG A 227 -12.57 0.45 -19.64
CA ARG A 227 -11.84 1.52 -18.94
C ARG A 227 -10.35 1.21 -18.96
N ASP A 228 -9.54 2.24 -18.76
CA ASP A 228 -8.11 2.06 -18.59
C ASP A 228 -7.81 1.17 -17.38
N GLY A 229 -6.78 0.35 -17.47
CA GLY A 229 -6.32 -0.50 -16.39
C GLY A 229 -7.23 -1.72 -16.08
N GLN A 230 -8.31 -1.96 -16.85
CA GLN A 230 -9.16 -3.13 -16.61
C GLN A 230 -8.52 -4.44 -17.03
N LEU A 231 -8.70 -5.49 -16.20
CA LEU A 231 -8.50 -6.88 -16.56
C LEU A 231 -9.84 -7.45 -17.04
N VAL A 232 -9.90 -7.91 -18.29
CA VAL A 232 -11.16 -8.40 -18.89
C VAL A 232 -11.17 -9.92 -18.91
N VAL A 233 -12.19 -10.51 -18.28
CA VAL A 233 -12.44 -11.97 -18.30
C VAL A 233 -13.45 -12.30 -19.40
N VAL A 234 -13.07 -13.18 -20.30
CA VAL A 234 -13.94 -13.59 -21.42
C VAL A 234 -13.79 -15.10 -21.67
N PRO A 235 -14.91 -15.85 -21.87
CA PRO A 235 -14.82 -17.25 -22.25
C PRO A 235 -14.03 -17.44 -23.54
N SER A 236 -13.11 -18.42 -23.54
CA SER A 236 -12.18 -18.62 -24.67
C SER A 236 -12.86 -19.08 -25.98
N ASP A 237 -14.11 -19.52 -25.94
CA ASP A 237 -14.94 -19.80 -27.12
C ASP A 237 -15.57 -18.54 -27.76
N ARG A 238 -15.49 -17.38 -27.09
CA ARG A 238 -16.03 -16.10 -27.60
C ARG A 238 -15.02 -15.36 -28.49
N VAL A 239 -14.56 -16.02 -29.53
CA VAL A 239 -13.46 -15.57 -30.41
C VAL A 239 -13.67 -14.14 -30.96
N GLY A 240 -14.88 -13.79 -31.37
CA GLY A 240 -15.19 -12.46 -31.90
C GLY A 240 -14.96 -11.34 -30.88
N ILE A 241 -15.33 -11.57 -29.62
CA ILE A 241 -15.09 -10.62 -28.52
C ILE A 241 -13.60 -10.50 -28.21
N ILE A 242 -12.88 -11.62 -28.18
CA ILE A 242 -11.44 -11.62 -27.91
C ILE A 242 -10.69 -10.78 -28.94
N ILE A 243 -10.98 -10.97 -30.24
CA ILE A 243 -10.39 -10.17 -31.32
C ILE A 243 -10.73 -8.68 -31.16
N ALA A 244 -12.00 -8.37 -30.85
CA ALA A 244 -12.44 -7.00 -30.66
C ALA A 244 -11.73 -6.32 -29.46
N LEU A 245 -11.56 -7.01 -28.35
CA LEU A 245 -10.84 -6.52 -27.17
C LEU A 245 -9.35 -6.29 -27.46
N ALA A 246 -8.69 -7.21 -28.18
CA ALA A 246 -7.31 -7.06 -28.60
C ALA A 246 -7.14 -5.87 -29.57
N ALA A 247 -8.06 -5.71 -30.51
CA ALA A 247 -8.09 -4.56 -31.43
C ALA A 247 -8.36 -3.23 -30.71
N ALA A 248 -9.29 -3.23 -29.71
CA ALA A 248 -9.55 -2.06 -28.89
C ALA A 248 -8.30 -1.63 -28.14
N HIS A 249 -7.61 -2.55 -27.48
CA HIS A 249 -6.35 -2.23 -26.78
C HIS A 249 -5.26 -1.67 -27.71
N ALA A 250 -5.20 -2.16 -28.95
CA ALA A 250 -4.24 -1.64 -29.96
C ALA A 250 -4.62 -0.26 -30.50
N SER A 251 -5.84 0.21 -30.27
CA SER A 251 -6.35 1.49 -30.75
C SER A 251 -6.06 2.62 -29.77
N THR A 252 -5.55 3.75 -30.29
CA THR A 252 -5.36 4.96 -29.48
C THR A 252 -6.66 5.66 -29.10
N ALA A 253 -7.79 5.26 -29.70
CA ALA A 253 -9.12 5.82 -29.42
C ALA A 253 -9.89 5.04 -28.36
N MET A 254 -9.33 3.94 -27.84
CA MET A 254 -9.99 3.06 -26.88
C MET A 254 -9.10 2.92 -25.61
N PRO A 255 -9.70 2.54 -24.46
CA PRO A 255 -8.96 2.35 -23.23
C PRO A 255 -7.86 1.30 -23.32
N SER A 256 -6.77 1.52 -22.60
CA SER A 256 -5.64 0.59 -22.47
C SER A 256 -5.92 -0.44 -21.38
N LEU A 257 -6.18 -1.69 -21.76
CA LEU A 257 -6.48 -2.78 -20.82
C LEU A 257 -5.23 -3.24 -20.08
N ALA A 258 -5.39 -3.74 -18.85
CA ALA A 258 -4.32 -4.39 -18.10
C ALA A 258 -3.99 -5.79 -18.65
N GLY A 259 -5.01 -6.54 -19.07
CA GLY A 259 -4.86 -7.87 -19.65
C GLY A 259 -6.18 -8.49 -20.04
N LEU A 260 -6.11 -9.67 -20.68
CA LEU A 260 -7.26 -10.52 -20.97
C LEU A 260 -7.08 -11.88 -20.28
N VAL A 261 -8.14 -12.35 -19.63
CA VAL A 261 -8.23 -13.72 -19.09
C VAL A 261 -9.20 -14.52 -19.93
N LEU A 262 -8.69 -15.49 -20.67
CA LEU A 262 -9.47 -16.44 -21.46
C LEU A 262 -9.79 -17.64 -20.57
N ASN A 263 -11.03 -17.75 -20.15
CA ASN A 263 -11.47 -18.78 -19.20
C ASN A 263 -12.23 -19.91 -19.89
N GLY A 264 -12.42 -21.05 -19.19
CA GLY A 264 -13.21 -22.19 -19.64
C GLY A 264 -12.40 -23.29 -20.34
N GLY A 265 -11.09 -23.12 -20.53
CA GLY A 265 -10.18 -24.17 -21.03
C GLY A 265 -10.33 -24.53 -22.50
N PHE A 266 -11.09 -23.78 -23.30
CA PHE A 266 -11.19 -24.05 -24.74
C PHE A 266 -9.96 -23.50 -25.46
N PRO A 267 -9.33 -24.28 -26.36
CA PRO A 267 -8.20 -23.79 -27.14
C PRO A 267 -8.65 -22.71 -28.13
N LEU A 268 -7.87 -21.65 -28.24
CA LEU A 268 -8.11 -20.62 -29.24
C LEU A 268 -7.81 -21.21 -30.64
N PRO A 269 -8.73 -21.09 -31.64
CA PRO A 269 -8.49 -21.55 -33.00
C PRO A 269 -7.26 -20.87 -33.62
N THR A 270 -6.53 -21.59 -34.49
CA THR A 270 -5.23 -21.15 -35.03
C THR A 270 -5.30 -19.77 -35.72
N VAL A 271 -6.29 -19.56 -36.59
CA VAL A 271 -6.39 -18.31 -37.37
C VAL A 271 -6.67 -17.09 -36.46
N PRO A 272 -7.62 -17.11 -35.51
CA PRO A 272 -7.75 -16.07 -34.50
C PRO A 272 -6.50 -15.84 -33.66
N ALA A 273 -5.78 -16.87 -33.26
CA ALA A 273 -4.56 -16.74 -32.49
C ALA A 273 -3.45 -16.01 -33.28
N GLU A 274 -3.30 -16.33 -34.58
CA GLU A 274 -2.37 -15.63 -35.49
C GLU A 274 -2.76 -14.18 -35.72
N LEU A 275 -4.06 -13.89 -35.85
CA LEU A 275 -4.56 -12.53 -36.00
C LEU A 275 -4.22 -11.69 -34.76
N ILE A 276 -4.44 -12.22 -33.54
CA ILE A 276 -4.12 -11.53 -32.29
C ILE A 276 -2.61 -11.27 -32.20
N LYS A 277 -1.77 -12.24 -32.53
CA LYS A 277 -0.32 -12.06 -32.62
C LYS A 277 0.07 -10.99 -33.63
N GLY A 278 -0.63 -10.93 -34.76
CA GLY A 278 -0.40 -9.95 -35.81
C GLY A 278 -0.77 -8.51 -35.41
N LEU A 279 -1.63 -8.31 -34.40
CA LEU A 279 -1.96 -6.99 -33.87
C LEU A 279 -0.78 -6.36 -33.11
N SER A 280 0.31 -7.13 -32.90
CA SER A 280 1.54 -6.65 -32.22
C SER A 280 1.28 -5.95 -30.89
N THR A 281 0.27 -6.43 -30.16
CA THR A 281 -0.06 -5.88 -28.85
C THR A 281 0.86 -6.48 -27.80
N SER A 282 1.34 -5.64 -26.88
CA SER A 282 2.03 -6.12 -25.66
C SER A 282 1.07 -6.65 -24.59
N LEU A 283 -0.26 -6.59 -24.83
CA LEU A 283 -1.31 -6.98 -23.89
C LEU A 283 -1.15 -8.41 -23.38
N PRO A 284 -1.02 -8.62 -22.07
CA PRO A 284 -1.00 -9.97 -21.51
C PRO A 284 -2.34 -10.68 -21.77
N ILE A 285 -2.28 -11.84 -22.40
CA ILE A 285 -3.42 -12.75 -22.60
C ILE A 285 -3.14 -14.03 -21.84
N ILE A 286 -3.97 -14.30 -20.85
CA ILE A 286 -3.84 -15.42 -19.92
C ILE A 286 -4.93 -16.43 -20.22
N THR A 287 -4.61 -17.71 -20.16
CA THR A 287 -5.59 -18.81 -20.28
C THR A 287 -5.74 -19.53 -18.95
N THR A 288 -6.95 -19.96 -18.62
CA THR A 288 -7.24 -20.82 -17.46
C THR A 288 -8.37 -21.81 -17.75
N ASN A 289 -8.32 -22.96 -17.07
CA ASN A 289 -9.39 -23.96 -17.13
C ASN A 289 -10.58 -23.63 -16.24
N LEU A 290 -10.47 -22.62 -15.39
CA LEU A 290 -11.56 -22.23 -14.49
C LEU A 290 -12.74 -21.66 -15.28
N ASP A 291 -13.95 -21.85 -14.78
CA ASP A 291 -15.13 -21.16 -15.28
C ASP A 291 -15.17 -19.67 -14.85
N THR A 292 -16.05 -18.90 -15.49
CA THR A 292 -16.14 -17.45 -15.27
C THR A 292 -16.42 -17.07 -13.82
N PHE A 293 -17.26 -17.86 -13.12
CA PHE A 293 -17.61 -17.59 -11.73
C PHE A 293 -16.39 -17.79 -10.81
N LYS A 294 -15.65 -18.89 -11.01
CA LYS A 294 -14.45 -19.18 -10.23
C LYS A 294 -13.35 -18.18 -10.47
N VAL A 295 -13.14 -17.73 -11.72
CA VAL A 295 -12.18 -16.65 -12.03
C VAL A 295 -12.55 -15.36 -11.30
N GLY A 296 -13.83 -14.95 -11.36
CA GLY A 296 -14.30 -13.74 -10.68
C GLY A 296 -14.14 -13.82 -9.17
N LEU A 297 -14.47 -14.97 -8.56
CA LEU A 297 -14.32 -15.20 -7.14
C LEU A 297 -12.85 -15.19 -6.71
N ALA A 298 -12.00 -15.90 -7.46
CA ALA A 298 -10.56 -15.98 -7.17
C ALA A 298 -9.89 -14.61 -7.30
N ALA A 299 -10.15 -13.87 -8.38
CA ALA A 299 -9.61 -12.53 -8.57
C ALA A 299 -10.08 -11.55 -7.46
N GLY A 300 -11.35 -11.62 -7.06
CA GLY A 300 -11.91 -10.80 -5.98
C GLY A 300 -11.42 -11.17 -4.57
N SER A 301 -10.82 -12.35 -4.38
CA SER A 301 -10.27 -12.79 -3.08
C SER A 301 -8.82 -12.39 -2.86
N ILE A 302 -8.15 -11.83 -3.87
CA ILE A 302 -6.74 -11.44 -3.78
C ILE A 302 -6.62 -10.24 -2.84
N LYS A 303 -5.90 -10.41 -1.74
CA LYS A 303 -5.47 -9.29 -0.91
C LYS A 303 -4.19 -8.73 -1.50
N ALA A 304 -4.34 -7.70 -2.32
CA ALA A 304 -3.19 -7.07 -2.93
C ALA A 304 -2.40 -6.25 -1.91
N HIS A 305 -1.09 -6.38 -1.97
CA HIS A 305 -0.15 -5.61 -1.19
C HIS A 305 0.66 -4.66 -2.09
N ILE A 306 1.20 -3.59 -1.50
CA ILE A 306 2.18 -2.76 -2.20
C ILE A 306 3.49 -3.55 -2.21
N ALA A 307 3.88 -4.04 -3.38
CA ALA A 307 5.15 -4.75 -3.56
C ALA A 307 6.28 -3.77 -3.96
N GLN A 308 7.52 -4.14 -3.70
CA GLN A 308 8.71 -3.33 -4.03
C GLN A 308 8.79 -2.97 -5.52
N GLY A 309 8.30 -3.84 -6.42
CA GLY A 309 8.23 -3.60 -7.86
C GLY A 309 7.12 -2.63 -8.32
N SER A 310 6.13 -2.36 -7.48
CA SER A 310 4.94 -1.57 -7.81
C SER A 310 5.19 -0.07 -7.65
N LYS A 311 6.12 0.50 -8.42
CA LYS A 311 6.51 1.93 -8.30
C LYS A 311 5.30 2.87 -8.36
N HIS A 312 4.37 2.62 -9.27
CA HIS A 312 3.17 3.45 -9.41
C HIS A 312 2.30 3.44 -8.14
N LYS A 313 2.07 2.28 -7.53
CA LYS A 313 1.35 2.20 -6.25
C LYS A 313 2.08 2.92 -5.13
N ILE A 314 3.40 2.78 -5.07
CA ILE A 314 4.23 3.44 -4.07
C ILE A 314 4.09 4.96 -4.20
N ASP A 315 4.25 5.50 -5.40
CA ASP A 315 4.11 6.93 -5.66
C ASP A 315 2.71 7.45 -5.33
N VAL A 316 1.67 6.70 -5.71
CA VAL A 316 0.27 7.06 -5.38
C VAL A 316 0.03 6.98 -3.88
N ALA A 317 0.55 5.97 -3.18
CA ALA A 317 0.41 5.84 -1.73
C ALA A 317 1.04 7.01 -0.98
N ILE A 318 2.27 7.37 -1.34
CA ILE A 318 3.01 8.49 -0.74
C ILE A 318 2.30 9.82 -1.04
N THR A 319 1.98 10.07 -2.32
CA THR A 319 1.33 11.32 -2.73
C THR A 319 -0.04 11.48 -2.06
N THR A 320 -0.85 10.42 -2.02
CA THR A 320 -2.16 10.47 -1.36
C THR A 320 -2.02 10.79 0.13
N PHE A 321 -1.07 10.14 0.81
CA PHE A 321 -0.85 10.40 2.22
C PHE A 321 -0.39 11.84 2.47
N GLU A 322 0.54 12.35 1.68
CA GLU A 322 1.06 13.72 1.83
C GLU A 322 0.01 14.80 1.55
N GLN A 323 -0.90 14.54 0.62
CA GLN A 323 -1.95 15.50 0.26
C GLN A 323 -3.14 15.47 1.21
N GLU A 324 -3.46 14.30 1.76
CA GLU A 324 -4.72 14.06 2.44
C GLU A 324 -4.58 13.91 3.95
N ALA A 325 -3.41 13.53 4.47
CA ALA A 325 -3.17 13.39 5.89
C ALA A 325 -2.64 14.69 6.51
N ASP A 326 -3.00 14.93 7.77
CA ASP A 326 -2.35 15.98 8.58
C ASP A 326 -0.97 15.50 9.06
N VAL A 327 -0.02 15.42 8.10
CA VAL A 327 1.34 14.97 8.36
C VAL A 327 2.02 15.82 9.44
N LYS A 328 1.79 17.14 9.42
CA LYS A 328 2.36 18.03 10.42
C LYS A 328 1.80 17.74 11.81
N GLY A 329 0.50 17.62 11.95
CA GLY A 329 -0.14 17.29 13.22
C GLY A 329 0.32 15.93 13.76
N ILE A 330 0.52 14.94 12.88
CA ILE A 330 1.08 13.63 13.26
C ILE A 330 2.51 13.81 13.80
N MET A 331 3.37 14.53 13.09
CA MET A 331 4.77 14.76 13.52
C MET A 331 4.85 15.52 14.84
N ASP A 332 4.01 16.55 15.01
CA ASP A 332 3.92 17.32 16.27
C ASP A 332 3.42 16.43 17.44
N ALA A 333 2.46 15.54 17.19
CA ALA A 333 1.96 14.59 18.19
C ALA A 333 2.97 13.50 18.58
N LEU A 334 3.84 13.12 17.65
CA LEU A 334 4.92 12.17 17.87
C LEU A 334 6.16 12.80 18.52
N ASP A 335 6.16 14.11 18.75
CA ASP A 335 7.30 14.88 19.29
C ASP A 335 8.60 14.65 18.49
N VAL A 336 8.45 14.59 17.15
CA VAL A 336 9.59 14.42 16.25
C VAL A 336 10.44 15.69 16.28
N ALA A 337 11.59 15.62 16.92
CA ALA A 337 12.57 16.71 16.91
C ALA A 337 13.03 16.96 15.48
N ARG A 338 12.80 18.17 14.96
CA ARG A 338 13.31 18.54 13.64
C ARG A 338 14.83 18.57 13.69
N SER A 339 15.48 17.73 12.92
CA SER A 339 16.90 17.83 12.68
C SER A 339 17.18 19.15 11.95
N GLU A 340 18.13 19.95 12.42
CA GLU A 340 18.60 21.16 11.73
C GLU A 340 19.44 20.84 10.47
N VAL A 341 19.24 19.70 9.85
CA VAL A 341 19.88 19.36 8.58
C VAL A 341 19.18 20.13 7.46
N VAL A 342 19.61 21.35 7.29
CA VAL A 342 19.20 22.21 6.17
C VAL A 342 19.93 21.70 4.92
N THR A 343 19.23 20.98 4.05
CA THR A 343 19.78 20.66 2.73
C THR A 343 19.94 21.96 1.92
N PRO A 344 20.86 22.04 0.95
CA PRO A 344 21.00 23.23 0.09
C PRO A 344 19.70 23.66 -0.57
N LEU A 345 18.84 22.71 -0.98
CA LEU A 345 17.51 22.96 -1.54
C LEU A 345 16.53 23.49 -0.51
N MET A 346 16.53 22.97 0.72
CA MET A 346 15.69 23.49 1.80
C MET A 346 16.12 24.90 2.20
N PHE A 347 17.42 25.14 2.27
CA PHE A 347 17.97 26.47 2.53
C PHE A 347 17.55 27.48 1.45
N GLN A 348 17.63 27.10 0.17
CA GLN A 348 17.16 27.95 -0.94
C GLN A 348 15.64 28.20 -0.85
N SER A 349 14.83 27.17 -0.57
CA SER A 349 13.37 27.30 -0.43
C SER A 349 13.00 28.21 0.75
N GLU A 350 13.63 28.04 1.89
CA GLU A 350 13.42 28.87 3.07
C GLU A 350 13.87 30.32 2.84
N LEU A 351 15.02 30.54 2.17
CA LEU A 351 15.46 31.88 1.77
C LEU A 351 14.47 32.55 0.81
N ILE A 352 13.93 31.82 -0.16
CA ILE A 352 12.93 32.35 -1.09
C ILE A 352 11.65 32.69 -0.35
N GLU A 353 11.20 31.86 0.57
CA GLU A 353 9.98 32.09 1.34
C GLU A 353 10.13 33.28 2.30
N ARG A 354 11.26 33.39 3.00
CA ARG A 354 11.61 34.55 3.82
C ARG A 354 11.72 35.82 2.97
N ALA A 355 12.35 35.76 1.81
CA ALA A 355 12.44 36.90 0.91
C ALA A 355 11.09 37.36 0.38
N ARG A 356 10.17 36.43 0.09
CA ARG A 356 8.78 36.74 -0.28
C ARG A 356 8.03 37.43 0.87
N ASN A 357 8.18 36.92 2.08
CA ASN A 357 7.50 37.47 3.26
C ASN A 357 8.08 38.84 3.64
N ASP A 358 9.39 39.03 3.56
CA ASP A 358 10.09 40.28 3.90
C ASP A 358 10.19 41.24 2.71
N ARG A 359 9.68 40.87 1.53
CA ARG A 359 9.79 41.62 0.27
C ARG A 359 11.24 41.97 -0.11
N ARG A 360 12.18 41.09 0.17
CA ARG A 360 13.61 41.24 -0.15
C ARG A 360 13.97 40.53 -1.43
N THR A 361 14.96 41.07 -2.15
CA THR A 361 15.52 40.44 -3.33
C THR A 361 16.70 39.56 -2.93
N ILE A 362 16.71 38.29 -3.35
CA ILE A 362 17.83 37.38 -3.18
C ILE A 362 18.48 37.18 -4.54
N VAL A 363 19.82 37.36 -4.58
CA VAL A 363 20.63 37.03 -5.75
C VAL A 363 21.27 35.67 -5.47
N LEU A 364 20.93 34.66 -6.26
CA LEU A 364 21.57 33.35 -6.22
C LEU A 364 22.72 33.33 -7.20
N PRO A 365 23.93 32.86 -6.82
CA PRO A 365 25.01 32.66 -7.76
C PRO A 365 24.62 31.57 -8.77
N GLU A 366 24.94 31.80 -10.04
CA GLU A 366 24.84 30.75 -11.05
C GLU A 366 25.83 29.64 -10.71
N SER A 367 25.36 28.39 -10.71
CA SER A 367 26.24 27.22 -10.59
C SER A 367 26.96 27.06 -11.94
N GLU A 368 28.29 27.15 -11.95
CA GLU A 368 29.13 26.68 -13.05
C GLU A 368 29.03 25.16 -13.26
#